data_10d94b36be99ed1ce844088f3cdbe7db
#
_entry.id   10d94b36be99ed1ce844088f3cdbe7db
#
_cell.length_a   1.000
_cell.length_b   1.000
_cell.length_c   1.000
_cell.angle_alpha   90.00
_cell.angle_beta   90.00
_cell.angle_gamma   90.00
#
_symmetry.space_group_name_H-M   'P 1'
#
loop_
_entity.id
_entity.type
_entity.pdbx_description
1 polymer ?
#
loop_
_entity_poly.entity_id
_entity_poly.type
_entity_poly.pdbx_seq_one_letter_code
_entity_poly.pdbx_strand_id
1 'polypeptide(L)'
;MTHATDYATWRAAAREHDRLSGGTDWRELDESPDYDYRLIRERLNELRALRRHGDIARLVYSLHEGLHGNLGNIANPVLYSHCLFGTKRLLTEYLDEVAATLDDLCDQDFPDFPLAAKLRFFERTGQSFGRSALMLSGGATLGLFHSGVIKALWT
;
A
#
# COMPACT_ATOMS: atom_id res chain seq x y z
N MET A 1 -13.80 21.30 16.85
CA MET A 1 -13.93 20.10 15.99
C MET A 1 -15.37 19.64 16.09
N THR A 2 -16.15 19.78 15.03
CA THR A 2 -17.50 19.24 14.92
C THR A 2 -17.41 17.72 15.07
N HIS A 3 -18.24 17.14 15.95
CA HIS A 3 -18.30 15.71 16.15
C HIS A 3 -18.77 15.05 14.84
N ALA A 4 -17.85 14.47 14.09
CA ALA A 4 -18.19 13.67 12.94
C ALA A 4 -18.95 12.41 13.42
N THR A 5 -20.16 12.23 12.93
CA THR A 5 -21.05 11.14 13.34
C THR A 5 -20.86 9.88 12.49
N ASP A 6 -20.17 9.99 11.35
CA ASP A 6 -19.87 8.90 10.42
C ASP A 6 -18.55 9.16 9.68
N TYR A 7 -18.05 8.11 8.98
CA TYR A 7 -16.80 8.17 8.25
C TYR A 7 -16.80 9.20 7.10
N ALA A 8 -17.91 9.37 6.40
CA ALA A 8 -18.00 10.30 5.27
C ALA A 8 -17.84 11.75 5.74
N THR A 9 -18.52 12.11 6.82
CA THR A 9 -18.41 13.43 7.46
C THR A 9 -17.00 13.67 8.01
N TRP A 10 -16.42 12.67 8.69
CA TRP A 10 -15.04 12.76 9.17
C TRP A 10 -14.05 12.96 8.00
N ARG A 11 -14.18 12.17 6.93
CA ARG A 11 -13.31 12.26 5.75
C ARG A 11 -13.38 13.63 5.09
N ALA A 12 -14.57 14.21 4.98
CA ALA A 12 -14.75 15.54 4.41
C ALA A 12 -14.06 16.60 5.28
N ALA A 13 -14.24 16.53 6.60
CA ALA A 13 -13.60 17.45 7.55
C ALA A 13 -12.07 17.29 7.56
N ALA A 14 -11.56 16.07 7.51
CA ALA A 14 -10.13 15.78 7.45
C ALA A 14 -9.48 16.37 6.18
N ARG A 15 -10.11 16.19 5.02
CA ARG A 15 -9.64 16.77 3.75
C ARG A 15 -9.64 18.29 3.77
N GLU A 16 -10.67 18.90 4.34
CA GLU A 16 -10.73 20.36 4.46
C GLU A 16 -9.67 20.89 5.44
N HIS A 17 -9.43 20.20 6.54
CA HIS A 17 -8.32 20.51 7.44
C HIS A 17 -6.98 20.45 6.71
N ASP A 18 -6.71 19.37 5.97
CA ASP A 18 -5.46 19.19 5.24
C ASP A 18 -5.28 20.26 4.17
N ARG A 19 -6.37 20.70 3.51
CA ARG A 19 -6.34 21.82 2.58
C ARG A 19 -5.94 23.13 3.25
N LEU A 20 -6.47 23.42 4.41
CA LEU A 20 -6.21 24.66 5.16
C LEU A 20 -4.83 24.67 5.83
N SER A 21 -4.31 23.50 6.23
CA SER A 21 -3.02 23.35 6.89
C SER A 21 -1.84 23.17 5.94
N GLY A 22 -2.07 23.13 4.60
CA GLY A 22 -1.03 22.86 3.61
C GLY A 22 -0.74 21.36 3.39
N GLY A 23 -1.48 20.48 4.08
CA GLY A 23 -1.33 19.04 3.93
C GLY A 23 -1.63 18.55 2.51
N THR A 24 -2.58 19.17 1.82
CA THR A 24 -2.88 18.87 0.41
C THR A 24 -1.68 19.18 -0.48
N ASP A 25 -1.05 20.34 -0.34
CA ASP A 25 0.12 20.72 -1.15
C ASP A 25 1.31 19.80 -0.85
N TRP A 26 1.51 19.47 0.43
CA TRP A 26 2.54 18.50 0.83
C TRP A 26 2.34 17.13 0.17
N ARG A 27 1.11 16.67 0.05
CA ARG A 27 0.79 15.37 -0.61
C ARG A 27 1.10 15.37 -2.10
N GLU A 28 0.86 16.47 -2.79
CA GLU A 28 1.09 16.61 -4.24
C GLU A 28 2.57 16.71 -4.61
N LEU A 29 3.42 17.18 -3.70
CA LEU A 29 4.87 17.23 -3.90
C LEU A 29 5.47 15.84 -3.68
N ASP A 30 6.20 15.31 -4.66
CA ASP A 30 6.93 14.05 -4.50
C ASP A 30 8.04 14.18 -3.45
N GLU A 31 8.76 15.30 -3.47
CA GLU A 31 9.94 15.53 -2.65
C GLU A 31 9.64 15.51 -1.15
N SER A 32 10.46 14.77 -0.41
CA SER A 32 10.45 14.71 1.04
C SER A 32 11.77 14.09 1.52
N PRO A 33 12.32 14.52 2.65
CA PRO A 33 13.47 13.87 3.28
C PRO A 33 13.13 12.50 3.90
N ASP A 34 11.85 12.18 4.05
CA ASP A 34 11.35 11.04 4.81
C ASP A 34 11.37 9.72 4.03
N TYR A 35 11.52 9.78 2.70
CA TYR A 35 11.61 8.62 1.81
C TYR A 35 12.38 8.95 0.52
N ASP A 36 12.84 7.91 -0.19
CA ASP A 36 13.49 8.06 -1.49
C ASP A 36 12.45 8.20 -2.61
N TYR A 37 11.95 9.43 -2.79
CA TYR A 37 10.93 9.74 -3.81
C TYR A 37 11.43 9.49 -5.24
N ARG A 38 12.74 9.62 -5.50
CA ARG A 38 13.32 9.39 -6.84
C ARG A 38 13.25 7.92 -7.20
N LEU A 39 13.66 7.05 -6.28
CA LEU A 39 13.55 5.61 -6.44
C LEU A 39 12.10 5.19 -6.66
N ILE A 40 11.17 5.69 -5.86
CA ILE A 40 9.74 5.31 -6.00
C ILE A 40 9.15 5.81 -7.31
N ARG A 41 9.50 7.02 -7.76
CA ARG A 41 9.06 7.56 -9.06
C ARG A 41 9.62 6.73 -10.22
N GLU A 42 10.89 6.34 -10.16
CA GLU A 42 11.52 5.48 -11.15
C GLU A 42 10.84 4.10 -11.22
N ARG A 43 10.61 3.47 -10.08
CA ARG A 43 9.92 2.17 -10.01
C ARG A 43 8.49 2.22 -10.53
N LEU A 44 7.74 3.28 -10.19
CA LEU A 44 6.39 3.49 -10.73
C LEU A 44 6.40 3.60 -12.26
N ASN A 45 7.32 4.39 -12.81
CA ASN A 45 7.42 4.58 -14.25
C ASN A 45 7.84 3.30 -14.95
N GLU A 46 8.76 2.53 -14.37
CA GLU A 46 9.18 1.22 -14.87
C GLU A 46 8.02 0.23 -14.92
N LEU A 47 7.29 0.06 -13.81
CA LEU A 47 6.12 -0.85 -13.76
C LEU A 47 5.06 -0.46 -14.80
N ARG A 48 4.73 0.81 -14.90
CA ARG A 48 3.79 1.32 -15.92
C ARG A 48 4.26 1.06 -17.35
N ALA A 49 5.55 1.19 -17.61
CA ALA A 49 6.13 0.90 -18.92
C ALA A 49 6.07 -0.60 -19.24
N LEU A 50 6.50 -1.46 -18.32
CA LEU A 50 6.50 -2.91 -18.49
C LEU A 50 5.09 -3.48 -18.68
N ARG A 51 4.10 -3.01 -17.91
CA ARG A 51 2.69 -3.39 -18.10
C ARG A 51 2.17 -3.02 -19.49
N ARG A 52 2.44 -1.79 -19.94
CA ARG A 52 1.99 -1.34 -21.28
C ARG A 52 2.62 -2.13 -22.43
N HIS A 53 3.86 -2.59 -22.26
CA HIS A 53 4.56 -3.37 -23.29
C HIS A 53 4.25 -4.87 -23.21
N GLY A 54 3.64 -5.34 -22.12
CA GLY A 54 3.33 -6.75 -21.92
C GLY A 54 4.57 -7.63 -21.71
N ASP A 55 5.68 -7.06 -21.23
CA ASP A 55 6.92 -7.82 -20.94
C ASP A 55 6.79 -8.49 -19.56
N ILE A 56 6.11 -9.65 -19.54
CA ILE A 56 5.79 -10.37 -18.32
C ILE A 56 7.03 -10.83 -17.56
N ALA A 57 8.08 -11.27 -18.27
CA ALA A 57 9.29 -11.73 -17.62
C ALA A 57 9.98 -10.62 -16.83
N ARG A 58 10.14 -9.44 -17.45
CA ARG A 58 10.70 -8.27 -16.77
C ARG A 58 9.79 -7.72 -15.70
N LEU A 59 8.48 -7.76 -15.90
CA LEU A 59 7.50 -7.32 -14.93
C LEU A 59 7.58 -8.14 -13.63
N VAL A 60 7.60 -9.47 -13.75
CA VAL A 60 7.78 -10.39 -12.62
C VAL A 60 9.11 -10.16 -11.91
N TYR A 61 10.19 -9.93 -12.67
CA TYR A 61 11.51 -9.64 -12.12
C TYR A 61 11.51 -8.30 -11.35
N SER A 62 11.00 -7.23 -11.95
CA SER A 62 10.91 -5.89 -11.33
C SER A 62 10.09 -5.93 -10.05
N LEU A 63 8.95 -6.63 -10.05
CA LEU A 63 8.16 -6.83 -8.83
C LEU A 63 8.95 -7.60 -7.76
N HIS A 64 9.67 -8.67 -8.15
CA HIS A 64 10.44 -9.46 -7.19
C HIS A 64 11.54 -8.65 -6.50
N GLU A 65 12.20 -7.74 -7.22
CA GLU A 65 13.18 -6.81 -6.64
C GLU A 65 12.54 -5.69 -5.83
N GLY A 66 11.35 -5.22 -6.23
CA GLY A 66 10.67 -4.06 -5.62
C GLY A 66 9.79 -4.38 -4.43
N LEU A 67 9.35 -5.63 -4.27
CA LEU A 67 8.45 -6.04 -3.19
C LEU A 67 9.21 -6.33 -1.87
N HIS A 68 9.97 -5.37 -1.41
CA HIS A 68 10.58 -5.40 -0.08
C HIS A 68 9.77 -4.50 0.87
N GLY A 69 9.59 -4.95 2.11
CA GLY A 69 8.69 -4.33 3.08
C GLY A 69 8.91 -2.84 3.38
N ASN A 70 10.05 -2.28 2.97
CA ASN A 70 10.33 -0.85 3.17
C ASN A 70 11.21 -0.27 2.07
N LEU A 71 10.91 -0.57 0.81
CA LEU A 71 11.62 0.01 -0.33
C LEU A 71 11.60 1.55 -0.27
N GLY A 72 12.76 2.18 -0.38
CA GLY A 72 12.86 3.63 -0.37
C GLY A 72 12.30 4.28 0.91
N ASN A 73 12.18 3.54 2.01
CA ASN A 73 11.64 4.01 3.29
C ASN A 73 10.15 4.40 3.24
N ILE A 74 9.36 3.79 2.34
CA ILE A 74 7.92 4.09 2.19
C ILE A 74 7.08 3.74 3.43
N ALA A 75 7.56 2.85 4.31
CA ALA A 75 6.89 2.50 5.56
C ALA A 75 7.21 3.46 6.72
N ASN A 76 7.92 4.58 6.47
CA ASN A 76 8.21 5.57 7.51
C ASN A 76 6.90 6.15 8.10
N PRO A 77 6.63 6.01 9.40
CA PRO A 77 5.39 6.47 10.03
C PRO A 77 5.12 7.97 9.84
N VAL A 78 6.15 8.79 9.68
CA VAL A 78 6.02 10.24 9.45
C VAL A 78 5.20 10.52 8.20
N LEU A 79 5.35 9.71 7.14
CA LEU A 79 4.59 9.85 5.89
C LEU A 79 3.08 9.66 6.06
N TYR A 80 2.66 8.94 7.10
CA TYR A 80 1.26 8.60 7.38
C TYR A 80 0.66 9.40 8.53
N SER A 81 1.45 10.25 9.18
CA SER A 81 1.01 11.11 10.28
C SER A 81 0.99 12.60 9.94
N HIS A 82 1.52 12.98 8.77
CA HIS A 82 1.61 14.39 8.36
C HIS A 82 0.24 14.98 8.01
N CYS A 83 -0.65 14.20 7.41
CA CYS A 83 -2.00 14.58 7.06
C CYS A 83 -3.03 13.78 7.87
N LEU A 84 -4.21 14.34 8.05
CA LEU A 84 -5.33 13.60 8.64
C LEU A 84 -5.92 12.58 7.65
N PHE A 85 -5.77 12.83 6.34
CA PHE A 85 -6.32 11.96 5.30
C PHE A 85 -5.27 11.64 4.23
N GLY A 86 -4.78 10.41 4.26
CA GLY A 86 -3.85 9.87 3.25
C GLY A 86 -2.40 10.27 3.47
N THR A 87 -1.58 10.02 2.45
CA THR A 87 -0.14 10.25 2.42
C THR A 87 0.27 10.89 1.09
N LYS A 88 1.56 10.91 0.77
CA LYS A 88 2.11 11.35 -0.51
C LYS A 88 1.39 10.69 -1.69
N ARG A 89 0.99 11.47 -2.67
CA ARG A 89 0.32 10.96 -3.88
C ARG A 89 1.17 9.93 -4.62
N LEU A 90 2.47 10.19 -4.72
CA LEU A 90 3.39 9.24 -5.34
C LEU A 90 3.35 7.85 -4.69
N LEU A 91 3.28 7.78 -3.35
CA LEU A 91 3.18 6.50 -2.65
C LEU A 91 1.86 5.78 -2.97
N THR A 92 0.75 6.51 -2.97
CA THR A 92 -0.56 5.95 -3.33
C THR A 92 -0.54 5.40 -4.75
N GLU A 93 -0.05 6.19 -5.71
CA GLU A 93 0.07 5.78 -7.11
C GLU A 93 0.97 4.55 -7.30
N TYR A 94 2.08 4.49 -6.57
CA TYR A 94 2.99 3.34 -6.62
C TYR A 94 2.35 2.07 -6.08
N LEU A 95 1.69 2.15 -4.92
CA LEU A 95 1.01 1.01 -4.30
C LEU A 95 -0.17 0.53 -5.15
N ASP A 96 -0.94 1.45 -5.71
CA ASP A 96 -2.05 1.13 -6.62
C ASP A 96 -1.54 0.44 -7.90
N GLU A 97 -0.41 0.90 -8.46
CA GLU A 97 0.20 0.27 -9.63
C GLU A 97 0.74 -1.12 -9.32
N VAL A 98 1.37 -1.31 -8.16
CA VAL A 98 1.83 -2.63 -7.68
C VAL A 98 0.64 -3.57 -7.53
N ALA A 99 -0.43 -3.14 -6.86
CA ALA A 99 -1.64 -3.93 -6.66
C ALA A 99 -2.26 -4.34 -8.00
N ALA A 100 -2.48 -3.37 -8.90
CA ALA A 100 -3.03 -3.63 -10.21
C ALA A 100 -2.16 -4.58 -11.06
N THR A 101 -0.84 -4.49 -10.90
CA THR A 101 0.09 -5.40 -11.59
C THR A 101 -0.01 -6.83 -11.05
N LEU A 102 -0.12 -6.97 -9.73
CA LEU A 102 -0.31 -8.28 -9.09
C LEU A 102 -1.65 -8.91 -9.48
N ASP A 103 -2.72 -8.11 -9.54
CA ASP A 103 -4.04 -8.57 -9.97
C ASP A 103 -4.00 -9.05 -11.43
N ASP A 104 -3.38 -8.29 -12.35
CA ASP A 104 -3.21 -8.70 -13.74
C ASP A 104 -2.42 -10.02 -13.86
N LEU A 105 -1.32 -10.17 -13.11
CA LEU A 105 -0.53 -11.40 -13.09
C LEU A 105 -1.30 -12.59 -12.51
N CYS A 106 -2.21 -12.34 -11.57
CA CYS A 106 -3.06 -13.37 -10.98
C CYS A 106 -4.13 -13.84 -11.96
N ASP A 107 -4.86 -12.91 -12.55
CA ASP A 107 -6.11 -13.19 -13.26
C ASP A 107 -5.90 -13.58 -14.73
N GLN A 108 -4.83 -13.08 -15.38
CA GLN A 108 -4.58 -13.33 -16.79
C GLN A 108 -3.65 -14.53 -16.99
N ASP A 109 -3.88 -15.27 -18.09
CA ASP A 109 -3.01 -16.36 -18.51
C ASP A 109 -1.93 -15.84 -19.49
N PHE A 110 -0.68 -16.16 -19.19
CA PHE A 110 0.46 -15.80 -20.03
C PHE A 110 1.22 -17.06 -20.45
N PRO A 111 1.53 -17.23 -21.76
CA PRO A 111 2.27 -18.40 -22.25
C PRO A 111 3.62 -18.60 -21.53
N ASP A 112 4.32 -17.49 -21.27
CA ASP A 112 5.66 -17.51 -20.64
C ASP A 112 5.62 -17.49 -19.10
N PHE A 113 4.41 -17.47 -18.51
CA PHE A 113 4.22 -17.45 -17.06
C PHE A 113 3.14 -18.46 -16.62
N PRO A 114 3.46 -19.78 -16.72
CA PRO A 114 2.50 -20.84 -16.43
C PRO A 114 2.11 -20.88 -14.96
N LEU A 115 0.97 -21.53 -14.65
CA LEU A 115 0.39 -21.60 -13.30
C LEU A 115 1.40 -21.98 -12.21
N ALA A 116 2.28 -22.95 -12.48
CA ALA A 116 3.29 -23.37 -11.51
C ALA A 116 4.33 -22.27 -11.19
N ALA A 117 4.66 -21.43 -12.16
CA ALA A 117 5.53 -20.26 -11.95
C ALA A 117 4.79 -19.16 -11.20
N LYS A 118 3.52 -18.92 -11.55
CA LYS A 118 2.60 -17.98 -10.90
C LYS A 118 2.45 -18.30 -9.40
N LEU A 119 2.16 -19.53 -9.05
CA LEU A 119 2.02 -19.97 -7.66
C LEU A 119 3.32 -19.75 -6.85
N ARG A 120 4.49 -20.11 -7.42
CA ARG A 120 5.77 -19.86 -6.76
C ARG A 120 6.08 -18.38 -6.58
N PHE A 121 5.71 -17.55 -7.55
CA PHE A 121 5.90 -16.10 -7.46
C PHE A 121 5.05 -15.52 -6.31
N PHE A 122 3.76 -15.85 -6.24
CA PHE A 122 2.88 -15.33 -5.19
C PHE A 122 3.24 -15.86 -3.80
N GLU A 123 3.69 -17.09 -3.68
CA GLU A 123 4.21 -17.64 -2.42
C GLU A 123 5.42 -16.85 -1.92
N ARG A 124 6.40 -16.57 -2.78
CA ARG A 124 7.58 -15.76 -2.44
C ARG A 124 7.21 -14.31 -2.12
N THR A 125 6.31 -13.72 -2.89
CA THR A 125 5.80 -12.37 -2.66
C THR A 125 5.15 -12.27 -1.28
N GLY A 126 4.31 -13.22 -0.91
CA GLY A 126 3.70 -13.28 0.43
C GLY A 126 4.72 -13.41 1.56
N GLN A 127 5.84 -14.10 1.32
CA GLN A 127 6.94 -14.19 2.30
C GLN A 127 7.71 -12.87 2.41
N SER A 128 7.90 -12.14 1.32
CA SER A 128 8.63 -10.87 1.29
C SER A 128 7.88 -9.73 2.02
N PHE A 129 6.56 -9.72 1.95
CA PHE A 129 5.73 -8.77 2.70
C PHE A 129 5.61 -9.13 4.18
N GLY A 130 5.97 -10.34 4.57
CA GLY A 130 5.74 -10.85 5.90
C GLY A 130 4.28 -11.24 6.15
N ARG A 131 3.98 -11.58 7.39
CA ARG A 131 2.63 -11.93 7.83
C ARG A 131 2.20 -10.97 8.92
N SER A 132 0.99 -10.45 8.82
CA SER A 132 0.38 -9.70 9.91
C SER A 132 0.02 -10.66 11.04
N ALA A 133 0.50 -10.36 12.26
CA ALA A 133 0.14 -11.11 13.46
C ALA A 133 -0.67 -10.20 14.38
N LEU A 134 -1.91 -10.60 14.68
CA LEU A 134 -2.71 -9.95 15.69
C LEU A 134 -2.31 -10.51 17.06
N MET A 135 -1.63 -9.70 17.86
CA MET A 135 -1.27 -10.07 19.23
C MET A 135 -2.36 -9.62 20.20
N LEU A 136 -3.05 -10.57 20.80
CA LEU A 136 -4.10 -10.33 21.77
C LEU A 136 -3.53 -10.53 23.18
N SER A 137 -3.68 -9.53 24.05
CA SER A 137 -3.27 -9.65 25.45
C SER A 137 -4.25 -10.55 26.22
N GLY A 138 -3.76 -11.40 27.13
CA GLY A 138 -4.59 -12.16 28.06
C GLY A 138 -5.22 -11.21 29.09
N GLY A 139 -6.52 -11.04 29.07
CA GLY A 139 -7.20 -10.07 29.94
C GLY A 139 -8.61 -10.45 30.33
N ALA A 140 -8.85 -11.65 30.86
CA ALA A 140 -10.14 -12.06 31.44
C ALA A 140 -11.37 -11.46 30.69
N THR A 141 -12.07 -10.50 31.28
CA THR A 141 -13.23 -9.81 30.67
C THR A 141 -12.89 -8.95 29.45
N LEU A 142 -11.63 -8.51 29.25
CA LEU A 142 -11.18 -7.81 28.07
C LEU A 142 -11.11 -8.72 26.83
N GLY A 143 -11.16 -10.04 26.98
CA GLY A 143 -11.27 -10.99 25.88
C GLY A 143 -12.48 -10.75 24.98
N LEU A 144 -13.58 -10.22 25.52
CA LEU A 144 -14.76 -9.83 24.73
C LEU A 144 -14.47 -8.66 23.77
N PHE A 145 -13.59 -7.74 24.17
CA PHE A 145 -13.14 -6.65 23.30
C PHE A 145 -12.36 -7.19 22.09
N HIS A 146 -11.50 -8.17 22.33
CA HIS A 146 -10.74 -8.81 21.25
C HIS A 146 -11.64 -9.53 20.24
N SER A 147 -12.75 -10.11 20.68
CA SER A 147 -13.76 -10.73 19.79
C SER A 147 -14.38 -9.70 18.84
N GLY A 148 -14.62 -8.47 19.31
CA GLY A 148 -15.08 -7.37 18.48
C GLY A 148 -14.05 -6.95 17.41
N VAL A 149 -12.76 -6.88 17.79
CA VAL A 149 -11.67 -6.59 16.85
C VAL A 149 -11.55 -7.68 15.78
N ILE A 150 -11.54 -8.95 16.17
CA ILE A 150 -11.50 -10.08 15.23
C ILE A 150 -12.68 -10.03 14.27
N LYS A 151 -13.89 -9.78 14.78
CA LYS A 151 -15.09 -9.67 13.96
C LYS A 151 -14.98 -8.53 12.94
N ALA A 152 -14.45 -7.37 13.33
CA ALA A 152 -14.26 -6.23 12.44
C ALA A 152 -13.19 -6.45 11.36
N LEU A 153 -12.23 -7.33 11.60
CA LEU A 153 -11.19 -7.71 10.62
C LEU A 153 -11.66 -8.84 9.68
N TRP A 154 -12.75 -9.53 10.02
CA TRP A 154 -13.28 -10.66 9.24
C TRP A 154 -14.37 -10.23 8.23
N THR A 155 -14.85 -9.00 8.30
CA THR A 155 -15.84 -8.43 7.39
C THR A 155 -15.17 -7.63 6.29
#